data_1ea4772726b5ab31f45d14b5a1d252cc
#
_entry.id   1ea4772726b5ab31f45d14b5a1d252cc
#
_cell.length_a   1.000
_cell.length_b   1.000
_cell.length_c   1.000
_cell.angle_alpha   90.00
_cell.angle_beta   90.00
_cell.angle_gamma   90.00
#
_symmetry.space_group_name_H-M   'P 1'
#
loop_
_entity.id
_entity.type
_entity.pdbx_description
1 polymer ?
#
loop_
_entity_poly.entity_id
_entity_poly.type
_entity_poly.pdbx_seq_one_letter_code
_entity_poly.pdbx_strand_id
1 'polypeptide(L)'
;MKVLNYGSLNVDYVYSVDHIIVGGETQHSSKLEVFSGGKGLNQSIALAKAGVPVYHAGIVGTDGDILLDACKEAGVNTKYIRRLPVKGGHTMIQVDKNAQNCIILYGGTNQMQTKEFVDEVLADFGEGDYLILQNEINMLDYIIDQAYEKKMKIVMNPSPFDDKLSTCDLSKVYLFLVNEIEGEQITGCKDKDQILDAMAARFPNARFVLTLGSDGAVYYDG
;
A
#
# COMPACT_ATOMS: atom_id res chain seq x y z
N MET A 1 -22.50 0.06 1.35
CA MET A 1 -21.14 -0.47 1.12
C MET A 1 -20.23 0.73 0.85
N LYS A 2 -19.26 0.96 1.71
CA LYS A 2 -18.21 1.98 1.57
C LYS A 2 -16.88 1.28 1.31
N VAL A 3 -15.93 2.00 0.72
CA VAL A 3 -14.55 1.51 0.53
C VAL A 3 -13.61 2.46 1.25
N LEU A 4 -12.90 1.94 2.25
CA LEU A 4 -11.83 2.60 2.97
C LEU A 4 -10.50 2.05 2.50
N ASN A 5 -9.62 2.87 1.98
CA ASN A 5 -8.22 2.52 1.79
C ASN A 5 -7.40 3.18 2.91
N TYR A 6 -6.86 2.38 3.82
CA TYR A 6 -6.04 2.86 4.93
C TYR A 6 -4.58 2.56 4.60
N GLY A 7 -3.85 3.56 4.12
CA GLY A 7 -2.55 3.28 3.52
C GLY A 7 -1.60 4.46 3.47
N SER A 8 -0.47 4.21 2.82
CA SER A 8 0.64 5.14 2.70
C SER A 8 0.36 6.31 1.77
N LEU A 9 0.97 7.43 2.12
CA LEU A 9 0.99 8.69 1.39
C LEU A 9 2.44 9.15 1.32
N ASN A 10 3.08 9.09 0.14
CA ASN A 10 4.50 9.40 -0.04
C ASN A 10 4.70 10.51 -1.08
N VAL A 11 5.66 11.39 -0.81
CA VAL A 11 6.20 12.30 -1.82
C VAL A 11 7.39 11.61 -2.47
N ASP A 12 7.32 11.35 -3.77
CA ASP A 12 8.38 10.65 -4.51
C ASP A 12 9.31 11.67 -5.19
N TYR A 13 10.57 11.71 -4.75
CA TYR A 13 11.65 12.52 -5.34
C TYR A 13 12.43 11.66 -6.33
N VAL A 14 12.21 11.89 -7.63
CA VAL A 14 12.80 11.09 -8.71
C VAL A 14 13.97 11.85 -9.33
N TYR A 15 15.16 11.30 -9.16
CA TYR A 15 16.44 11.81 -9.68
C TYR A 15 16.82 11.04 -10.95
N SER A 16 16.90 11.73 -12.09
CA SER A 16 17.46 11.14 -13.31
C SER A 16 18.98 11.18 -13.21
N VAL A 17 19.60 10.01 -13.28
CA VAL A 17 21.06 9.83 -13.13
C VAL A 17 21.64 9.09 -14.34
N ASP A 18 22.97 9.18 -14.56
CA ASP A 18 23.60 8.42 -15.63
C ASP A 18 23.63 6.91 -15.30
N HIS A 19 23.92 6.58 -14.07
CA HIS A 19 23.86 5.22 -13.52
C HIS A 19 23.49 5.28 -12.03
N ILE A 20 23.03 4.17 -11.45
CA ILE A 20 22.75 4.08 -10.01
C ILE A 20 24.07 4.22 -9.25
N ILE A 21 24.17 5.21 -8.34
CA ILE A 21 25.40 5.50 -7.59
C ILE A 21 25.76 4.34 -6.65
N VAL A 22 27.07 4.12 -6.52
CA VAL A 22 27.65 3.12 -5.62
C VAL A 22 28.34 3.79 -4.42
N GLY A 23 28.67 3.00 -3.40
CA GLY A 23 29.31 3.52 -2.19
C GLY A 23 30.61 4.28 -2.49
N GLY A 24 30.72 5.52 -1.97
CA GLY A 24 31.89 6.40 -2.17
C GLY A 24 31.83 7.30 -3.41
N GLU A 25 30.81 7.15 -4.25
CA GLU A 25 30.62 7.93 -5.46
C GLU A 25 29.79 9.21 -5.21
N THR A 26 30.07 10.24 -6.02
CA THR A 26 29.26 11.45 -6.11
C THR A 26 29.00 11.76 -7.58
N GLN A 27 27.73 11.87 -8.00
CA GLN A 27 27.38 12.32 -9.34
C GLN A 27 26.30 13.41 -9.31
N HIS A 28 26.21 14.18 -10.40
CA HIS A 28 25.12 15.14 -10.57
C HIS A 28 23.89 14.45 -11.18
N SER A 29 22.71 14.74 -10.61
CA SER A 29 21.45 14.42 -11.26
C SER A 29 21.21 15.41 -12.40
N SER A 30 20.73 14.92 -13.53
CA SER A 30 20.34 15.74 -14.68
C SER A 30 18.95 16.37 -14.52
N LYS A 31 18.07 15.75 -13.69
CA LYS A 31 16.70 16.21 -13.46
C LYS A 31 16.23 15.74 -12.09
N LEU A 32 15.44 16.57 -11.42
CA LEU A 32 14.64 16.21 -10.26
C LEU A 32 13.15 16.45 -10.58
N GLU A 33 12.34 15.41 -10.42
CA GLU A 33 10.89 15.48 -10.49
C GLU A 33 10.29 15.06 -9.16
N VAL A 34 9.14 15.65 -8.81
CA VAL A 34 8.45 15.36 -7.56
C VAL A 34 7.03 14.90 -7.90
N PHE A 35 6.68 13.72 -7.42
CA PHE A 35 5.38 13.10 -7.68
C PHE A 35 4.65 12.76 -6.39
N SER A 36 3.33 12.67 -6.50
CA SER A 36 2.50 12.03 -5.48
C SER A 36 2.60 10.51 -5.64
N GLY A 37 2.86 9.80 -4.56
CA GLY A 37 3.06 8.35 -4.57
C GLY A 37 2.66 7.69 -3.25
N GLY A 38 3.13 6.47 -3.07
CA GLY A 38 2.72 5.55 -2.02
C GLY A 38 1.68 4.55 -2.52
N LYS A 39 1.81 3.29 -2.12
CA LYS A 39 0.89 2.21 -2.57
C LYS A 39 -0.56 2.54 -2.19
N GLY A 40 -0.78 3.05 -0.97
CA GLY A 40 -2.09 3.46 -0.51
C GLY A 40 -2.72 4.53 -1.39
N LEU A 41 -1.99 5.63 -1.66
CA LEU A 41 -2.50 6.70 -2.52
C LEU A 41 -2.80 6.20 -3.93
N ASN A 42 -1.87 5.44 -4.53
CA ASN A 42 -2.04 4.93 -5.89
C ASN A 42 -3.27 4.03 -6.03
N GLN A 43 -3.53 3.16 -5.05
CA GLN A 43 -4.72 2.32 -5.03
C GLN A 43 -6.01 3.14 -4.85
N SER A 44 -6.00 4.18 -3.99
CA SER A 44 -7.15 5.08 -3.85
C SER A 44 -7.47 5.81 -5.15
N ILE A 45 -6.45 6.34 -5.84
CA ILE A 45 -6.62 7.01 -7.13
C ILE A 45 -7.14 6.03 -8.19
N ALA A 46 -6.60 4.81 -8.24
CA ALA A 46 -7.06 3.79 -9.18
C ALA A 46 -8.53 3.42 -8.97
N LEU A 47 -8.96 3.23 -7.73
CA LEU A 47 -10.34 2.95 -7.37
C LEU A 47 -11.28 4.11 -7.74
N ALA A 48 -10.89 5.35 -7.42
CA ALA A 48 -11.67 6.53 -7.75
C ALA A 48 -11.82 6.69 -9.27
N LYS A 49 -10.74 6.51 -10.03
CA LYS A 49 -10.77 6.52 -11.52
C LYS A 49 -11.62 5.38 -12.10
N ALA A 50 -11.73 4.25 -11.40
CA ALA A 50 -12.64 3.15 -11.77
C ALA A 50 -14.10 3.42 -11.37
N GLY A 51 -14.42 4.60 -10.82
CA GLY A 51 -15.78 4.99 -10.43
C GLY A 51 -16.21 4.49 -9.05
N VAL A 52 -15.29 3.99 -8.23
CA VAL A 52 -15.58 3.54 -6.87
C VAL A 52 -15.48 4.72 -5.90
N PRO A 53 -16.52 5.07 -5.15
CA PRO A 53 -16.43 6.05 -4.07
C PRO A 53 -15.50 5.52 -2.97
N VAL A 54 -14.29 6.06 -2.87
CA VAL A 54 -13.26 5.63 -1.93
C VAL A 54 -12.90 6.73 -0.93
N TYR A 55 -12.78 6.35 0.34
CA TYR A 55 -12.19 7.13 1.41
C TYR A 55 -10.73 6.73 1.58
N HIS A 56 -9.84 7.71 1.70
CA HIS A 56 -8.46 7.44 2.09
C HIS A 56 -8.24 7.83 3.54
N ALA A 57 -7.68 6.91 4.34
CA ALA A 57 -7.19 7.18 5.68
C ALA A 57 -5.66 7.08 5.70
N GLY A 58 -5.04 8.05 6.36
CA GLY A 58 -3.59 8.11 6.47
C GLY A 58 -3.13 9.43 7.10
N ILE A 59 -1.82 9.62 7.15
CA ILE A 59 -1.23 10.81 7.76
C ILE A 59 -0.22 11.42 6.79
N VAL A 60 -0.39 12.72 6.51
CA VAL A 60 0.59 13.51 5.73
C VAL A 60 1.40 14.42 6.63
N GLY A 61 2.58 14.80 6.15
CA GLY A 61 3.44 15.79 6.81
C GLY A 61 3.21 17.22 6.33
N THR A 62 4.17 18.10 6.65
CA THR A 62 4.19 19.51 6.22
C THR A 62 4.29 19.67 4.71
N ASP A 63 4.78 18.65 4.01
CA ASP A 63 4.99 18.57 2.56
C ASP A 63 3.86 17.81 1.83
N GLY A 64 2.74 17.55 2.50
CA GLY A 64 1.66 16.70 1.98
C GLY A 64 0.68 17.36 1.01
N ASP A 65 0.85 18.65 0.62
CA ASP A 65 -0.11 19.34 -0.25
C ASP A 65 -0.27 18.65 -1.60
N ILE A 66 0.84 18.24 -2.22
CA ILE A 66 0.82 17.52 -3.50
C ILE A 66 0.00 16.21 -3.42
N LEU A 67 -0.03 15.54 -2.26
CA LEU A 67 -0.78 14.31 -2.03
C LEU A 67 -2.27 14.57 -1.89
N LEU A 68 -2.64 15.65 -1.17
CA LEU A 68 -4.02 16.07 -1.01
C LEU A 68 -4.61 16.59 -2.34
N ASP A 69 -3.82 17.32 -3.12
CA ASP A 69 -4.23 17.79 -4.45
C ASP A 69 -4.48 16.59 -5.39
N ALA A 70 -3.59 15.59 -5.40
CA ALA A 70 -3.77 14.38 -6.19
C ALA A 70 -5.04 13.59 -5.78
N CYS A 71 -5.33 13.50 -4.48
CA CYS A 71 -6.59 12.92 -3.99
C CYS A 71 -7.80 13.69 -4.51
N LYS A 72 -7.78 15.02 -4.40
CA LYS A 72 -8.88 15.89 -4.82
C LYS A 72 -9.13 15.79 -6.32
N GLU A 73 -8.08 15.84 -7.14
CA GLU A 73 -8.17 15.72 -8.60
C GLU A 73 -8.76 14.37 -9.03
N ALA A 74 -8.43 13.29 -8.32
CA ALA A 74 -8.95 11.96 -8.59
C ALA A 74 -10.37 11.72 -8.02
N GLY A 75 -10.88 12.60 -7.16
CA GLY A 75 -12.17 12.43 -6.49
C GLY A 75 -12.14 11.50 -5.27
N VAL A 76 -10.96 11.28 -4.68
CA VAL A 76 -10.80 10.52 -3.44
C VAL A 76 -11.29 11.35 -2.24
N ASN A 77 -12.08 10.74 -1.36
CA ASN A 77 -12.54 11.41 -0.14
C ASN A 77 -11.43 11.41 0.91
N THR A 78 -11.00 12.61 1.33
CA THR A 78 -9.87 12.86 2.23
C THR A 78 -10.27 13.11 3.69
N LYS A 79 -11.52 12.84 4.07
CA LYS A 79 -12.05 13.09 5.44
C LYS A 79 -11.13 12.53 6.53
N TYR A 80 -10.49 11.40 6.28
CA TYR A 80 -9.64 10.67 7.23
C TYR A 80 -8.15 10.84 6.97
N ILE A 81 -7.74 11.88 6.24
CA ILE A 81 -6.32 12.24 6.12
C ILE A 81 -6.01 13.30 7.19
N ARG A 82 -5.12 12.95 8.11
CA ARG A 82 -4.62 13.85 9.16
C ARG A 82 -3.30 14.48 8.74
N ARG A 83 -3.05 15.73 9.14
CA ARG A 83 -1.76 16.40 8.92
C ARG A 83 -1.01 16.54 10.25
N LEU A 84 0.29 16.22 10.24
CA LEU A 84 1.19 16.45 11.37
C LEU A 84 2.29 17.47 11.00
N PRO A 85 2.81 18.25 11.98
CA PRO A 85 3.83 19.28 11.76
C PRO A 85 5.25 18.68 11.67
N VAL A 86 5.39 17.57 10.95
CA VAL A 86 6.66 16.86 10.72
C VAL A 86 6.81 16.49 9.25
N LYS A 87 7.99 16.00 8.84
CA LYS A 87 8.23 15.53 7.47
C LYS A 87 7.37 14.29 7.18
N GLY A 88 6.70 14.27 6.03
CA GLY A 88 5.89 13.16 5.56
C GLY A 88 6.69 11.94 5.11
N GLY A 89 5.97 10.86 4.82
CA GLY A 89 6.52 9.72 4.10
C GLY A 89 7.02 10.16 2.74
N HIS A 90 8.19 9.68 2.34
CA HIS A 90 8.76 10.03 1.04
C HIS A 90 9.74 8.98 0.54
N THR A 91 10.00 9.01 -0.76
CA THR A 91 11.03 8.20 -1.39
C THR A 91 12.09 9.09 -2.06
N MET A 92 13.32 8.58 -2.11
CA MET A 92 14.36 9.05 -2.99
C MET A 92 14.62 7.97 -4.04
N ILE A 93 14.29 8.28 -5.29
CA ILE A 93 14.34 7.32 -6.39
C ILE A 93 15.41 7.78 -7.37
N GLN A 94 16.39 6.95 -7.63
CA GLN A 94 17.31 7.10 -8.74
C GLN A 94 16.77 6.33 -9.94
N VAL A 95 16.77 6.96 -11.11
CA VAL A 95 16.42 6.29 -12.38
C VAL A 95 17.53 6.53 -13.37
N ASP A 96 18.15 5.47 -13.85
CA ASP A 96 19.23 5.55 -14.83
C ASP A 96 18.71 5.58 -16.28
N LYS A 97 19.61 5.78 -17.23
CA LYS A 97 19.31 5.81 -18.68
C LYS A 97 18.76 4.50 -19.26
N ASN A 98 18.87 3.39 -18.52
CA ASN A 98 18.32 2.08 -18.90
C ASN A 98 16.97 1.82 -18.20
N ALA A 99 16.39 2.85 -17.53
CA ALA A 99 15.18 2.75 -16.75
C ALA A 99 15.28 1.78 -15.53
N GLN A 100 16.50 1.48 -15.09
CA GLN A 100 16.70 0.80 -13.81
C GLN A 100 16.52 1.80 -12.67
N ASN A 101 15.98 1.34 -11.55
CA ASN A 101 15.75 2.21 -10.41
C ASN A 101 16.34 1.64 -9.12
N CYS A 102 16.61 2.56 -8.19
CA CYS A 102 16.97 2.27 -6.81
C CYS A 102 16.17 3.21 -5.91
N ILE A 103 15.51 2.67 -4.90
CA ILE A 103 14.54 3.39 -4.08
C ILE A 103 14.97 3.34 -2.62
N ILE A 104 15.07 4.52 -2.00
CA ILE A 104 15.18 4.66 -0.55
C ILE A 104 13.83 5.17 -0.05
N LEU A 105 13.17 4.40 0.82
CA LEU A 105 11.89 4.76 1.43
C LEU A 105 12.10 5.26 2.86
N TYR A 106 11.58 6.44 3.17
CA TYR A 106 11.43 6.95 4.52
C TYR A 106 9.94 6.94 4.92
N GLY A 107 9.58 6.14 5.92
CA GLY A 107 8.18 5.97 6.33
C GLY A 107 7.51 7.24 6.85
N GLY A 108 8.26 8.11 7.58
CA GLY A 108 7.75 9.39 8.07
C GLY A 108 6.41 9.26 8.80
N THR A 109 5.44 10.09 8.40
CA THR A 109 4.09 10.08 8.97
C THR A 109 3.31 8.79 8.74
N ASN A 110 3.68 7.96 7.76
CA ASN A 110 3.07 6.65 7.57
C ASN A 110 3.31 5.69 8.75
N GLN A 111 4.34 5.96 9.57
CA GLN A 111 4.67 5.18 10.78
C GLN A 111 4.18 5.87 12.06
N MET A 112 3.22 6.80 11.96
CA MET A 112 2.71 7.58 13.09
C MET A 112 1.22 7.37 13.34
N GLN A 113 0.65 6.27 12.86
CA GLN A 113 -0.72 5.88 13.21
C GLN A 113 -0.79 5.58 14.71
N THR A 114 -1.89 5.96 15.36
CA THR A 114 -2.17 5.64 16.77
C THR A 114 -3.48 4.87 16.89
N LYS A 115 -3.68 4.15 17.98
CA LYS A 115 -4.92 3.40 18.22
C LYS A 115 -6.13 4.33 18.19
N GLU A 116 -6.03 5.50 18.80
CA GLU A 116 -7.10 6.49 18.87
C GLU A 116 -7.49 6.97 17.47
N PHE A 117 -6.50 7.16 16.58
CA PHE A 117 -6.78 7.55 15.20
C PHE A 117 -7.41 6.41 14.39
N VAL A 118 -6.95 5.18 14.59
CA VAL A 118 -7.56 4.00 13.97
C VAL A 118 -9.01 3.85 14.40
N ASP A 119 -9.29 3.97 15.70
CA ASP A 119 -10.65 3.86 16.27
C ASP A 119 -11.56 4.97 15.72
N GLU A 120 -11.08 6.22 15.66
CA GLU A 120 -11.80 7.35 15.08
C GLU A 120 -12.19 7.08 13.61
N VAL A 121 -11.22 6.61 12.80
CA VAL A 121 -11.48 6.30 11.39
C VAL A 121 -12.49 5.17 11.27
N LEU A 122 -12.26 4.05 11.95
CA LEU A 122 -13.10 2.86 11.82
C LEU A 122 -14.50 3.01 12.46
N ALA A 123 -14.74 4.05 13.28
CA ALA A 123 -16.06 4.32 13.86
C ALA A 123 -17.15 4.52 12.80
N ASP A 124 -16.79 5.03 11.61
CA ASP A 124 -17.74 5.31 10.52
C ASP A 124 -17.92 4.13 9.55
N PHE A 125 -17.27 2.97 9.80
CA PHE A 125 -17.31 1.79 8.95
C PHE A 125 -17.79 0.56 9.73
N GLY A 126 -18.29 -0.44 8.99
CA GLY A 126 -18.86 -1.63 9.62
C GLY A 126 -19.16 -2.76 8.63
N GLU A 127 -20.12 -3.62 9.00
CA GLU A 127 -20.46 -4.83 8.26
C GLU A 127 -20.75 -4.58 6.78
N GLY A 128 -20.05 -5.30 5.91
CA GLY A 128 -20.18 -5.23 4.46
C GLY A 128 -19.40 -4.10 3.79
N ASP A 129 -18.72 -3.21 4.56
CA ASP A 129 -17.78 -2.26 4.01
C ASP A 129 -16.42 -2.95 3.71
N TYR A 130 -15.64 -2.35 2.81
CA TYR A 130 -14.32 -2.86 2.44
C TYR A 130 -13.24 -2.02 3.10
N LEU A 131 -12.22 -2.69 3.62
CA LEU A 131 -10.96 -2.09 4.05
C LEU A 131 -9.83 -2.59 3.15
N ILE A 132 -9.08 -1.67 2.54
CA ILE A 132 -7.92 -1.99 1.70
C ILE A 132 -6.67 -1.57 2.45
N LEU A 133 -5.69 -2.47 2.52
CA LEU A 133 -4.43 -2.31 3.25
C LEU A 133 -3.23 -2.69 2.39
N GLN A 134 -2.08 -2.06 2.69
CA GLN A 134 -0.76 -2.40 2.20
C GLN A 134 0.21 -2.47 3.38
N ASN A 135 1.41 -3.04 3.19
CA ASN A 135 2.38 -3.14 4.28
C ASN A 135 3.35 -1.94 4.32
N GLU A 136 2.80 -0.71 4.28
CA GLU A 136 3.62 0.52 4.31
C GLU A 136 3.33 1.44 5.51
N ILE A 137 2.38 1.06 6.39
CA ILE A 137 2.03 1.81 7.59
C ILE A 137 2.28 0.98 8.85
N ASN A 138 2.33 1.62 10.02
CA ASN A 138 2.32 0.91 11.30
C ASN A 138 0.90 0.54 11.74
N MET A 139 0.76 -0.21 12.84
CA MET A 139 -0.52 -0.63 13.45
C MET A 139 -1.37 -1.56 12.59
N LEU A 140 -0.80 -2.25 11.58
CA LEU A 140 -1.56 -3.14 10.70
C LEU A 140 -2.29 -4.26 11.48
N ASP A 141 -1.62 -4.84 12.45
CA ASP A 141 -2.19 -5.83 13.37
C ASP A 141 -3.48 -5.32 14.01
N TYR A 142 -3.41 -4.15 14.62
CA TYR A 142 -4.55 -3.53 15.29
C TYR A 142 -5.67 -3.13 14.30
N ILE A 143 -5.31 -2.58 13.14
CA ILE A 143 -6.28 -2.20 12.09
C ILE A 143 -7.02 -3.44 11.58
N ILE A 144 -6.32 -4.54 11.32
CA ILE A 144 -6.90 -5.81 10.86
C ILE A 144 -7.86 -6.35 11.91
N ASP A 145 -7.45 -6.38 13.19
CA ASP A 145 -8.27 -6.88 14.27
C ASP A 145 -9.56 -6.09 14.43
N GLN A 146 -9.46 -4.76 14.50
CA GLN A 146 -10.63 -3.89 14.66
C GLN A 146 -11.58 -3.95 13.46
N ALA A 147 -11.06 -4.02 12.25
CA ALA A 147 -11.89 -4.14 11.04
C ALA A 147 -12.60 -5.50 10.97
N TYR A 148 -11.92 -6.58 11.38
CA TYR A 148 -12.51 -7.92 11.43
C TYR A 148 -13.66 -8.00 12.45
N GLU A 149 -13.48 -7.44 13.66
CA GLU A 149 -14.54 -7.35 14.67
C GLU A 149 -15.77 -6.58 14.19
N LYS A 150 -15.56 -5.58 13.33
CA LYS A 150 -16.62 -4.81 12.66
C LYS A 150 -17.20 -5.51 11.44
N LYS A 151 -16.75 -6.73 11.12
CA LYS A 151 -17.20 -7.54 9.96
C LYS A 151 -16.97 -6.83 8.61
N MET A 152 -15.93 -6.04 8.52
CA MET A 152 -15.49 -5.46 7.25
C MET A 152 -14.80 -6.54 6.39
N LYS A 153 -14.84 -6.36 5.08
CA LYS A 153 -14.10 -7.21 4.14
C LYS A 153 -12.71 -6.64 3.94
N ILE A 154 -11.71 -7.33 4.48
CA ILE A 154 -10.31 -6.88 4.45
C ILE A 154 -9.66 -7.34 3.14
N VAL A 155 -9.19 -6.39 2.34
CA VAL A 155 -8.40 -6.60 1.12
C VAL A 155 -6.96 -6.22 1.42
N MET A 156 -6.02 -7.16 1.25
CA MET A 156 -4.62 -6.96 1.61
C MET A 156 -3.70 -7.11 0.40
N ASN A 157 -2.93 -6.07 0.11
CA ASN A 157 -1.72 -6.17 -0.68
C ASN A 157 -0.53 -6.19 0.28
N PRO A 158 0.13 -7.33 0.51
CA PRO A 158 1.17 -7.47 1.54
C PRO A 158 2.51 -6.85 1.15
N SER A 159 2.55 -5.97 0.18
CA SER A 159 3.77 -5.33 -0.33
C SER A 159 4.16 -4.07 0.47
N PRO A 160 5.46 -3.90 0.77
CA PRO A 160 6.54 -4.89 0.66
C PRO A 160 6.38 -6.00 1.69
N PHE A 161 6.64 -7.26 1.28
CA PHE A 161 6.55 -8.38 2.21
C PHE A 161 7.78 -8.37 3.15
N ASP A 162 7.53 -8.27 4.45
CA ASP A 162 8.57 -8.27 5.48
C ASP A 162 8.06 -8.93 6.79
N ASP A 163 8.97 -9.05 7.77
CA ASP A 163 8.69 -9.71 9.04
C ASP A 163 7.60 -9.02 9.89
N LYS A 164 7.24 -7.77 9.60
CA LYS A 164 6.18 -7.05 10.32
C LYS A 164 4.82 -7.73 10.14
N LEU A 165 4.59 -8.35 8.98
CA LEU A 165 3.36 -9.10 8.73
C LEU A 165 3.20 -10.34 9.61
N SER A 166 4.28 -10.83 10.23
CA SER A 166 4.23 -11.96 11.16
C SER A 166 3.43 -11.66 12.44
N THR A 167 3.25 -10.38 12.78
CA THR A 167 2.44 -9.95 13.92
C THR A 167 0.95 -9.86 13.59
N CYS A 168 0.58 -9.89 12.31
CA CYS A 168 -0.78 -9.78 11.82
C CYS A 168 -1.46 -11.14 11.73
N ASP A 169 -2.71 -11.23 12.18
CA ASP A 169 -3.54 -12.40 11.91
C ASP A 169 -4.13 -12.33 10.50
N LEU A 170 -3.36 -12.80 9.53
CA LEU A 170 -3.73 -12.78 8.12
C LEU A 170 -4.88 -13.75 7.77
N SER A 171 -5.31 -14.65 8.69
CA SER A 171 -6.49 -15.49 8.49
C SER A 171 -7.81 -14.69 8.43
N LYS A 172 -7.78 -13.42 8.89
CA LYS A 172 -8.89 -12.46 8.84
C LYS A 172 -9.04 -11.76 7.49
N VAL A 173 -8.10 -11.95 6.59
CA VAL A 173 -8.12 -11.32 5.26
C VAL A 173 -9.13 -12.02 4.36
N TYR A 174 -9.98 -11.23 3.73
CA TYR A 174 -11.01 -11.70 2.79
C TYR A 174 -10.44 -11.89 1.37
N LEU A 175 -9.52 -11.01 0.93
CA LEU A 175 -8.94 -11.04 -0.40
C LEU A 175 -7.48 -10.60 -0.35
N PHE A 176 -6.58 -11.42 -0.89
CA PHE A 176 -5.19 -11.04 -1.12
C PHE A 176 -4.98 -10.57 -2.57
N LEU A 177 -4.21 -9.50 -2.72
CA LEU A 177 -3.69 -9.01 -3.99
C LEU A 177 -2.16 -9.16 -3.95
N VAL A 178 -1.63 -10.18 -4.63
CA VAL A 178 -0.20 -10.51 -4.61
C VAL A 178 0.36 -10.61 -6.02
N ASN A 179 1.64 -10.34 -6.18
CA ASN A 179 2.39 -10.71 -7.37
C ASN A 179 3.14 -12.04 -7.14
N GLU A 180 3.83 -12.54 -8.17
CA GLU A 180 4.57 -13.82 -8.12
C GLU A 180 5.65 -13.80 -7.03
N ILE A 181 6.36 -12.67 -6.86
CA ILE A 181 7.41 -12.52 -5.84
C ILE A 181 6.82 -12.59 -4.43
N GLU A 182 5.76 -11.86 -4.18
CA GLU A 182 5.06 -11.87 -2.89
C GLU A 182 4.43 -13.25 -2.62
N GLY A 183 3.86 -13.87 -3.65
CA GLY A 183 3.36 -15.25 -3.59
C GLY A 183 4.45 -16.23 -3.21
N GLU A 184 5.63 -16.16 -3.84
CA GLU A 184 6.81 -16.98 -3.47
C GLU A 184 7.24 -16.71 -2.02
N GLN A 185 7.31 -15.46 -1.60
CA GLN A 185 7.70 -15.11 -0.22
C GLN A 185 6.73 -15.66 0.83
N ILE A 186 5.43 -15.68 0.53
CA ILE A 186 4.41 -16.18 1.46
C ILE A 186 4.40 -17.70 1.51
N THR A 187 4.59 -18.38 0.36
CA THR A 187 4.34 -19.81 0.21
C THR A 187 5.61 -20.66 0.10
N GLY A 188 6.72 -20.06 -0.35
CA GLY A 188 7.94 -20.77 -0.74
C GLY A 188 7.85 -21.44 -2.12
N CYS A 189 6.74 -21.30 -2.84
CA CYS A 189 6.50 -21.87 -4.17
C CYS A 189 6.80 -20.84 -5.26
N LYS A 190 7.30 -21.29 -6.43
CA LYS A 190 7.61 -20.40 -7.57
C LYS A 190 6.60 -20.50 -8.70
N ASP A 191 6.03 -21.68 -8.87
CA ASP A 191 5.01 -21.91 -9.88
C ASP A 191 3.67 -21.31 -9.45
N LYS A 192 2.98 -20.66 -10.37
CA LYS A 192 1.73 -19.92 -10.10
C LYS A 192 0.62 -20.80 -9.50
N ASP A 193 0.46 -22.03 -10.01
CA ASP A 193 -0.59 -22.93 -9.57
C ASP A 193 -0.25 -23.46 -8.16
N GLN A 194 1.02 -23.76 -7.90
CA GLN A 194 1.51 -24.13 -6.57
C GLN A 194 1.39 -22.97 -5.57
N ILE A 195 1.63 -21.72 -6.00
CA ILE A 195 1.40 -20.52 -5.15
C ILE A 195 -0.07 -20.46 -4.74
N LEU A 196 -1.00 -20.58 -5.69
CA LEU A 196 -2.43 -20.50 -5.43
C LEU A 196 -2.91 -21.63 -4.50
N ASP A 197 -2.48 -22.86 -4.76
CA ASP A 197 -2.81 -24.03 -3.92
C ASP A 197 -2.28 -23.87 -2.48
N ALA A 198 -1.05 -23.41 -2.33
CA ALA A 198 -0.44 -23.19 -1.02
C ALA A 198 -1.10 -22.00 -0.27
N MET A 199 -1.46 -20.92 -0.99
CA MET A 199 -2.24 -19.80 -0.42
C MET A 199 -3.61 -20.29 0.05
N ALA A 200 -4.32 -21.09 -0.75
CA ALA A 200 -5.63 -21.62 -0.41
C ALA A 200 -5.57 -22.58 0.80
N ALA A 201 -4.54 -23.41 0.87
CA ALA A 201 -4.32 -24.28 2.02
C ALA A 201 -4.02 -23.47 3.31
N ARG A 202 -3.26 -22.38 3.19
CA ARG A 202 -2.90 -21.54 4.33
C ARG A 202 -4.04 -20.63 4.80
N PHE A 203 -4.85 -20.09 3.86
CA PHE A 203 -5.92 -19.14 4.11
C PHE A 203 -7.25 -19.62 3.48
N PRO A 204 -7.86 -20.68 4.00
CA PRO A 204 -8.98 -21.38 3.33
C PRO A 204 -10.26 -20.55 3.19
N ASN A 205 -10.38 -19.43 3.89
CA ASN A 205 -11.52 -18.52 3.81
C ASN A 205 -11.27 -17.28 2.96
N ALA A 206 -10.04 -17.15 2.41
CA ALA A 206 -9.67 -16.00 1.60
C ALA A 206 -9.79 -16.28 0.11
N ARG A 207 -9.88 -15.21 -0.67
CA ARG A 207 -9.75 -15.20 -2.12
C ARG A 207 -8.40 -14.64 -2.50
N PHE A 208 -7.96 -14.90 -3.74
CA PHE A 208 -6.65 -14.46 -4.20
C PHE A 208 -6.72 -13.87 -5.59
N VAL A 209 -6.01 -12.76 -5.80
CA VAL A 209 -5.63 -12.28 -7.12
C VAL A 209 -4.11 -12.35 -7.19
N LEU A 210 -3.60 -13.20 -8.07
CA LEU A 210 -2.17 -13.31 -8.38
C LEU A 210 -1.90 -12.58 -9.69
N THR A 211 -1.12 -11.49 -9.63
CA THR A 211 -0.71 -10.74 -10.82
C THR A 211 0.55 -11.34 -11.41
N LEU A 212 0.60 -11.44 -12.76
CA LEU A 212 1.62 -12.13 -13.56
C LEU A 212 2.31 -11.18 -14.54
N GLY A 213 2.46 -9.91 -14.18
CA GLY A 213 3.05 -8.88 -15.03
C GLY A 213 2.32 -8.75 -16.37
N SER A 214 3.03 -8.96 -17.50
CA SER A 214 2.46 -8.89 -18.84
C SER A 214 1.44 -9.99 -19.16
N ASP A 215 1.46 -11.09 -18.41
CA ASP A 215 0.59 -12.25 -18.61
C ASP A 215 -0.79 -12.07 -17.95
N GLY A 216 -1.00 -10.91 -17.31
CA GLY A 216 -2.28 -10.53 -16.70
C GLY A 216 -2.40 -10.92 -15.22
N ALA A 217 -3.53 -11.53 -14.85
CA ALA A 217 -3.78 -11.95 -13.47
C ALA A 217 -4.70 -13.16 -13.41
N VAL A 218 -4.58 -13.94 -12.35
CA VAL A 218 -5.45 -15.07 -12.02
C VAL A 218 -6.25 -14.72 -10.78
N TYR A 219 -7.57 -14.93 -10.83
CA TYR A 219 -8.46 -14.88 -9.67
C TYR A 219 -8.81 -16.29 -9.21
N TYR A 220 -8.74 -16.51 -7.90
CA TYR A 220 -9.06 -17.78 -7.26
C TYR A 220 -9.98 -17.54 -6.06
N ASP A 221 -11.08 -18.28 -5.96
CA ASP A 221 -12.11 -18.15 -4.91
C ASP A 221 -12.52 -19.47 -4.23
N GLY A 222 -11.69 -20.51 -4.42
CA GLY A 222 -11.91 -21.86 -3.89
C GLY A 222 -12.38 -22.87 -4.91
#